data_62769b019c36f2e94fd235a73c8f4eaa
#
_entry.id   62769b019c36f2e94fd235a73c8f4eaa
#
_cell.length_a   1.000
_cell.length_b   1.000
_cell.length_c   1.000
_cell.angle_alpha   90.00
_cell.angle_beta   90.00
_cell.angle_gamma   90.00
#
_symmetry.space_group_name_H-M   'P 1'
#
loop_
_entity.id
_entity.type
_entity.pdbx_description
1 polymer ?
#
loop_
_entity_poly.entity_id
_entity_poly.type
_entity_poly.pdbx_seq_one_letter_code
_entity_poly.pdbx_strand_id
1 'polypeptide(L)'
;MTLPENAYHDRLGDYFAQLAGASPYNAHTDRPATLALAGDVAGRHVLDLGCGAGHYTADLLDRGARVTAVDGSATLLRHARDRVGDRAELRRHDLDTPLDFAADATYDGAVCALVYHHVTARAQLLAELRRVLRPGGWLVLSTTHPTAEWLHHGGSNFDDAWVDARLPDPSLTIRYQRLTLEALLGEWLAAGFTLDRLVEPRPLPQLRDVDEARYEKLSQEPSFLAVRLLTSAR
;
A
#
# COMPACT_ATOMS: atom_id res chain seq x y z
N MET A 1 -7.07 11.67 21.11
CA MET A 1 -6.98 11.31 19.68
C MET A 1 -7.43 9.86 19.59
N THR A 2 -8.60 9.62 19.03
CA THR A 2 -9.12 8.27 18.79
C THR A 2 -8.19 7.56 17.82
N LEU A 3 -7.92 6.28 18.04
CA LEU A 3 -7.13 5.48 17.12
C LEU A 3 -7.95 5.20 15.86
N PRO A 4 -7.36 5.22 14.65
CA PRO A 4 -8.07 4.82 13.43
C PRO A 4 -8.57 3.38 13.60
N GLU A 5 -9.87 3.16 13.44
CA GLU A 5 -10.47 1.83 13.62
C GLU A 5 -9.92 0.79 12.64
N ASN A 6 -9.41 1.24 11.50
CA ASN A 6 -8.88 0.38 10.43
C ASN A 6 -7.37 0.13 10.51
N ALA A 7 -6.66 0.72 11.49
CA ALA A 7 -5.24 0.50 11.65
C ALA A 7 -4.95 -0.77 12.48
N TYR A 8 -3.85 -1.44 12.17
CA TYR A 8 -3.46 -2.70 12.80
C TYR A 8 -2.76 -2.44 14.13
N HIS A 9 -3.55 -2.31 15.20
CA HIS A 9 -3.06 -2.02 16.54
C HIS A 9 -2.70 -3.28 17.34
N ASP A 10 -1.86 -3.10 18.36
CA ASP A 10 -1.54 -4.10 19.37
C ASP A 10 -1.24 -5.49 18.79
N ARG A 11 -1.97 -6.52 19.23
CA ARG A 11 -1.78 -7.90 18.81
C ARG A 11 -1.96 -8.10 17.30
N LEU A 12 -2.88 -7.38 16.66
CA LEU A 12 -3.06 -7.44 15.21
C LEU A 12 -1.84 -6.88 14.48
N GLY A 13 -1.29 -5.77 14.98
CA GLY A 13 -0.05 -5.18 14.44
C GLY A 13 1.15 -6.10 14.58
N ASP A 14 1.35 -6.71 15.76
CA ASP A 14 2.43 -7.66 15.99
C ASP A 14 2.30 -8.90 15.09
N TYR A 15 1.10 -9.46 14.97
CA TYR A 15 0.80 -10.59 14.09
C TYR A 15 1.12 -10.26 12.62
N PHE A 16 0.65 -9.10 12.15
CA PHE A 16 0.89 -8.66 10.77
C PHE A 16 2.38 -8.41 10.49
N ALA A 17 3.11 -7.79 11.42
CA ALA A 17 4.54 -7.55 11.29
C ALA A 17 5.34 -8.85 11.12
N GLN A 18 4.94 -9.92 11.81
CA GLN A 18 5.57 -11.24 11.68
C GLN A 18 5.30 -11.89 10.32
N LEU A 19 4.06 -11.77 9.82
CA LEU A 19 3.66 -12.39 8.55
C LEU A 19 4.16 -11.66 7.32
N ALA A 20 4.15 -10.32 7.32
CA ALA A 20 4.37 -9.49 6.12
C ALA A 20 5.74 -9.71 5.48
N GLY A 21 6.75 -10.06 6.28
CA GLY A 21 8.13 -10.25 5.81
C GLY A 21 8.32 -11.43 4.88
N ALA A 22 7.61 -12.54 5.13
CA ALA A 22 7.75 -13.81 4.40
C ALA A 22 6.47 -14.20 3.63
N SER A 23 5.44 -13.36 3.67
CA SER A 23 4.17 -13.65 2.99
C SER A 23 4.36 -13.88 1.49
N PRO A 24 3.90 -15.01 0.92
CA PRO A 24 3.90 -15.21 -0.54
C PRO A 24 3.23 -14.08 -1.31
N TYR A 25 2.19 -13.52 -0.74
CA TYR A 25 1.43 -12.40 -1.30
C TYR A 25 2.24 -11.10 -1.27
N ASN A 26 2.74 -10.69 -0.10
CA ASN A 26 3.41 -9.40 0.05
C ASN A 26 4.86 -9.46 -0.44
N ALA A 27 5.66 -10.42 0.04
CA ALA A 27 7.10 -10.47 -0.23
C ALA A 27 7.44 -10.94 -1.65
N HIS A 28 6.64 -11.85 -2.20
CA HIS A 28 6.95 -12.48 -3.48
C HIS A 28 6.04 -12.02 -4.63
N THR A 29 4.98 -11.27 -4.39
CA THR A 29 4.02 -10.87 -5.43
C THR A 29 3.84 -9.35 -5.47
N ASP A 30 3.27 -8.72 -4.42
CA ASP A 30 2.96 -7.29 -4.43
C ASP A 30 4.22 -6.41 -4.39
N ARG A 31 5.07 -6.60 -3.38
CA ARG A 31 6.20 -5.70 -3.12
C ARG A 31 7.19 -5.62 -4.29
N PRO A 32 7.61 -6.72 -4.94
CA PRO A 32 8.50 -6.64 -6.09
C PRO A 32 7.91 -5.84 -7.25
N ALA A 33 6.62 -6.04 -7.56
CA ALA A 33 5.93 -5.35 -8.63
C ALA A 33 5.74 -3.86 -8.33
N THR A 34 5.31 -3.53 -7.12
CA THR A 34 5.13 -2.15 -6.65
C THR A 34 6.45 -1.39 -6.66
N LEU A 35 7.54 -1.98 -6.17
CA LEU A 35 8.87 -1.36 -6.22
C LEU A 35 9.43 -1.23 -7.64
N ALA A 36 9.07 -2.14 -8.56
CA ALA A 36 9.43 -2.00 -9.97
C ALA A 36 8.68 -0.83 -10.62
N LEU A 37 7.42 -0.57 -10.24
CA LEU A 37 6.66 0.59 -10.70
C LEU A 37 7.23 1.91 -10.18
N ALA A 38 7.80 1.94 -8.96
CA ALA A 38 8.48 3.13 -8.45
C ALA A 38 9.69 3.52 -9.30
N GLY A 39 10.36 2.55 -9.92
CA GLY A 39 11.50 2.76 -10.81
C GLY A 39 12.77 3.18 -10.05
N ASP A 40 13.56 4.07 -10.65
CA ASP A 40 14.76 4.62 -10.02
C ASP A 40 14.37 5.69 -8.98
N VAL A 41 14.69 5.40 -7.72
CA VAL A 41 14.40 6.27 -6.57
C VAL A 41 15.66 6.85 -5.92
N ALA A 42 16.85 6.59 -6.49
CA ALA A 42 18.10 7.08 -5.94
C ALA A 42 18.10 8.62 -5.84
N GLY A 43 18.38 9.13 -4.64
CA GLY A 43 18.36 10.57 -4.33
C GLY A 43 16.96 11.21 -4.29
N ARG A 44 15.88 10.46 -4.52
CA ARG A 44 14.51 10.96 -4.46
C ARG A 44 14.00 11.02 -3.04
N HIS A 45 13.12 11.99 -2.76
CA HIS A 45 12.37 12.03 -1.51
C HIS A 45 11.01 11.35 -1.71
N VAL A 46 10.82 10.21 -1.07
CA VAL A 46 9.64 9.35 -1.22
C VAL A 46 8.83 9.33 0.06
N LEU A 47 7.51 9.47 -0.06
CA LEU A 47 6.55 9.29 1.02
C LEU A 47 6.02 7.85 0.99
N ASP A 48 6.19 7.09 2.09
CA ASP A 48 5.66 5.74 2.27
C ASP A 48 4.43 5.80 3.18
N LEU A 49 3.24 5.62 2.59
CA LEU A 49 1.94 5.75 3.24
C LEU A 49 1.44 4.39 3.71
N GLY A 50 1.13 4.27 5.01
CA GLY A 50 0.78 3.00 5.63
C GLY A 50 1.97 2.04 5.60
N CYS A 51 3.14 2.52 6.03
CA CYS A 51 4.42 1.80 5.89
C CYS A 51 4.47 0.47 6.66
N GLY A 52 3.50 0.23 7.56
CA GLY A 52 3.43 -0.99 8.34
C GLY A 52 4.71 -1.24 9.14
N ALA A 53 5.25 -2.45 9.05
CA ALA A 53 6.50 -2.84 9.70
C ALA A 53 7.77 -2.40 8.91
N GLY A 54 7.65 -1.46 7.96
CA GLY A 54 8.76 -0.79 7.29
C GLY A 54 9.47 -1.59 6.20
N HIS A 55 8.80 -2.59 5.60
CA HIS A 55 9.41 -3.38 4.52
C HIS A 55 9.67 -2.57 3.26
N TYR A 56 8.66 -1.82 2.77
CA TYR A 56 8.83 -0.93 1.63
C TYR A 56 9.79 0.21 1.94
N THR A 57 9.68 0.79 3.15
CA THR A 57 10.62 1.81 3.63
C THR A 57 12.07 1.33 3.53
N ALA A 58 12.37 0.11 4.01
CA ALA A 58 13.72 -0.46 3.95
C ALA A 58 14.20 -0.64 2.50
N ASP A 59 13.37 -1.23 1.64
CA ASP A 59 13.70 -1.46 0.24
C ASP A 59 13.93 -0.14 -0.53
N LEU A 60 13.18 0.92 -0.24
CA LEU A 60 13.35 2.25 -0.83
C LEU A 60 14.67 2.90 -0.35
N LEU A 61 14.98 2.80 0.94
CA LEU A 61 16.25 3.27 1.51
C LEU A 61 17.46 2.56 0.89
N ASP A 62 17.38 1.23 0.74
CA ASP A 62 18.45 0.41 0.17
C ASP A 62 18.66 0.72 -1.33
N ARG A 63 17.65 1.28 -2.01
CA ARG A 63 17.73 1.83 -3.37
C ARG A 63 18.17 3.31 -3.42
N GLY A 64 18.56 3.87 -2.28
CA GLY A 64 19.11 5.23 -2.18
C GLY A 64 18.08 6.35 -2.10
N ALA A 65 16.81 6.07 -1.80
CA ALA A 65 15.81 7.09 -1.54
C ALA A 65 16.00 7.71 -0.14
N ARG A 66 15.60 8.96 0.03
CA ARG A 66 15.26 9.54 1.33
C ARG A 66 13.77 9.27 1.57
N VAL A 67 13.44 8.68 2.72
CA VAL A 67 12.06 8.24 2.99
C VAL A 67 11.48 8.94 4.22
N THR A 68 10.28 9.51 4.06
CA THR A 68 9.36 9.82 5.15
C THR A 68 8.27 8.75 5.12
N ALA A 69 8.09 8.02 6.21
CA ALA A 69 7.15 6.91 6.30
C ALA A 69 6.11 7.15 7.39
N VAL A 70 4.85 6.89 7.08
CA VAL A 70 3.73 7.14 8.00
C VAL A 70 2.86 5.90 8.16
N ASP A 71 2.35 5.68 9.37
CA ASP A 71 1.37 4.64 9.68
C ASP A 71 0.48 5.07 10.86
N GLY A 72 -0.78 4.64 10.87
CA GLY A 72 -1.71 4.89 11.97
C GLY A 72 -1.38 4.07 13.22
N SER A 73 -0.71 2.92 13.06
CA SER A 73 -0.40 1.98 14.13
C SER A 73 0.94 2.27 14.81
N ALA A 74 0.89 2.62 16.10
CA ALA A 74 2.10 2.74 16.91
C ALA A 74 2.86 1.41 17.02
N THR A 75 2.14 0.29 17.01
CA THR A 75 2.72 -1.06 17.05
C THR A 75 3.55 -1.34 15.81
N LEU A 76 2.99 -1.09 14.63
CA LEU A 76 3.69 -1.28 13.36
C LEU A 76 4.89 -0.33 13.22
N LEU A 77 4.75 0.93 13.65
CA LEU A 77 5.85 1.89 13.63
C LEU A 77 7.01 1.48 14.56
N ARG A 78 6.75 0.78 15.66
CA ARG A 78 7.82 0.20 16.49
C ARG A 78 8.62 -0.84 15.69
N HIS A 79 7.94 -1.77 15.01
CA HIS A 79 8.60 -2.74 14.13
C HIS A 79 9.33 -2.08 12.95
N ALA A 80 8.74 -1.02 12.37
CA ALA A 80 9.42 -0.24 11.34
C ALA A 80 10.71 0.39 11.87
N ARG A 81 10.69 0.97 13.06
CA ARG A 81 11.88 1.55 13.70
C ARG A 81 12.96 0.52 13.98
N ASP A 82 12.59 -0.67 14.45
CA ASP A 82 13.53 -1.78 14.66
C ASP A 82 14.20 -2.21 13.33
N ARG A 83 13.49 -2.10 12.22
CA ARG A 83 13.96 -2.46 10.87
C ARG A 83 14.85 -1.41 10.23
N VAL A 84 14.43 -0.15 10.25
CA VAL A 84 15.13 0.90 9.49
C VAL A 84 15.98 1.83 10.35
N GLY A 85 15.83 1.80 11.67
CA GLY A 85 16.54 2.69 12.60
C GLY A 85 16.22 4.15 12.30
N ASP A 86 17.27 4.97 12.33
CA ASP A 86 17.21 6.40 12.05
C ASP A 86 17.41 6.74 10.56
N ARG A 87 17.40 5.74 9.66
CA ARG A 87 17.56 5.94 8.21
C ARG A 87 16.34 6.60 7.55
N ALA A 88 15.16 6.52 8.17
CA ALA A 88 13.93 7.13 7.70
C ALA A 88 13.29 8.00 8.77
N GLU A 89 12.54 9.00 8.35
CA GLU A 89 11.64 9.74 9.21
C GLU A 89 10.34 8.94 9.38
N LEU A 90 10.08 8.41 10.60
CA LEU A 90 8.88 7.65 10.92
C LEU A 90 7.89 8.52 11.71
N ARG A 91 6.66 8.61 11.22
CA ARG A 91 5.58 9.41 11.84
C ARG A 91 4.34 8.59 12.06
N ARG A 92 3.69 8.76 13.22
CA ARG A 92 2.34 8.27 13.40
C ARG A 92 1.35 9.25 12.77
N HIS A 93 0.58 8.77 11.81
CA HIS A 93 -0.40 9.58 11.09
C HIS A 93 -1.60 8.74 10.64
N ASP A 94 -2.80 9.32 10.77
CA ASP A 94 -4.04 8.74 10.29
C ASP A 94 -4.32 9.24 8.86
N LEU A 95 -4.35 8.33 7.89
CA LEU A 95 -4.55 8.65 6.48
C LEU A 95 -5.96 9.16 6.15
N ASP A 96 -6.90 9.07 7.08
CA ASP A 96 -8.21 9.71 6.99
C ASP A 96 -8.18 11.19 7.41
N THR A 97 -7.00 11.74 7.71
CA THR A 97 -6.77 13.16 8.04
C THR A 97 -5.83 13.83 7.04
N PRO A 98 -5.83 15.19 6.92
CA PRO A 98 -4.90 15.89 6.06
C PRO A 98 -3.43 15.61 6.38
N LEU A 99 -2.56 15.59 5.36
CA LEU A 99 -1.11 15.41 5.51
C LEU A 99 -0.43 16.72 5.95
N ASP A 100 -0.84 17.25 7.11
CA ASP A 100 -0.43 18.53 7.65
C ASP A 100 1.06 18.64 8.01
N PHE A 101 1.73 17.51 8.15
CA PHE A 101 3.17 17.41 8.37
C PHE A 101 4.01 17.71 7.12
N ALA A 102 3.39 17.79 5.95
CA ALA A 102 4.06 17.96 4.66
C ALA A 102 3.64 19.27 3.97
N ALA A 103 4.60 20.06 3.56
CA ALA A 103 4.36 21.22 2.70
C ALA A 103 4.04 20.80 1.26
N ASP A 104 3.52 21.73 0.47
CA ASP A 104 3.26 21.52 -0.96
C ASP A 104 4.55 21.15 -1.70
N ALA A 105 4.42 20.27 -2.69
CA ALA A 105 5.51 19.86 -3.57
C ALA A 105 6.79 19.39 -2.83
N THR A 106 6.62 18.68 -1.71
CA THR A 106 7.72 18.19 -0.88
C THR A 106 8.35 16.92 -1.46
N TYR A 107 7.53 16.01 -1.99
CA TYR A 107 7.97 14.65 -2.38
C TYR A 107 8.09 14.50 -3.89
N ASP A 108 9.10 13.74 -4.33
CA ASP A 108 9.27 13.34 -5.73
C ASP A 108 8.30 12.22 -6.11
N GLY A 109 7.95 11.37 -5.14
CA GLY A 109 7.02 10.27 -5.31
C GLY A 109 6.43 9.79 -4.00
N ALA A 110 5.38 9.00 -4.11
CA ALA A 110 4.75 8.33 -2.97
C ALA A 110 4.46 6.85 -3.29
N VAL A 111 4.51 6.01 -2.25
CA VAL A 111 4.09 4.62 -2.26
C VAL A 111 2.92 4.46 -1.30
N CYS A 112 1.85 3.81 -1.73
CA CYS A 112 0.67 3.46 -0.93
C CYS A 112 0.34 1.98 -1.23
N ALA A 113 1.07 1.07 -0.59
CA ALA A 113 1.03 -0.35 -0.91
C ALA A 113 0.13 -1.14 0.04
N LEU A 114 -0.95 -1.71 -0.50
CA LEU A 114 -1.96 -2.50 0.24
C LEU A 114 -2.61 -1.73 1.41
N VAL A 115 -2.83 -0.44 1.23
CA VAL A 115 -3.39 0.47 2.25
C VAL A 115 -4.66 1.14 1.79
N TYR A 116 -4.77 1.48 0.50
CA TYR A 116 -5.84 2.32 -0.05
C TYR A 116 -7.26 1.81 0.28
N HIS A 117 -7.46 0.49 0.27
CA HIS A 117 -8.73 -0.16 0.61
C HIS A 117 -9.10 -0.10 2.10
N HIS A 118 -8.20 0.36 2.97
CA HIS A 118 -8.47 0.63 4.39
C HIS A 118 -8.89 2.08 4.66
N VAL A 119 -8.60 3.00 3.73
CA VAL A 119 -8.86 4.44 3.90
C VAL A 119 -10.33 4.76 3.63
N THR A 120 -10.97 5.52 4.50
CA THR A 120 -12.37 5.98 4.34
C THR A 120 -12.43 7.33 3.62
N ALA A 121 -11.50 8.23 3.90
CA ALA A 121 -11.42 9.58 3.30
C ALA A 121 -10.56 9.61 2.02
N ARG A 122 -10.71 8.62 1.11
CA ARG A 122 -9.85 8.44 -0.06
C ARG A 122 -9.74 9.66 -0.97
N ALA A 123 -10.86 10.35 -1.21
CA ALA A 123 -10.85 11.57 -2.04
C ALA A 123 -9.98 12.68 -1.41
N GLN A 124 -10.04 12.83 -0.08
CA GLN A 124 -9.18 13.76 0.66
C GLN A 124 -7.72 13.33 0.60
N LEU A 125 -7.42 12.04 0.80
CA LEU A 125 -6.06 11.51 0.70
C LEU A 125 -5.47 11.77 -0.70
N LEU A 126 -6.23 11.53 -1.75
CA LEU A 126 -5.77 11.79 -3.13
C LEU A 126 -5.52 13.29 -3.40
N ALA A 127 -6.38 14.17 -2.86
CA ALA A 127 -6.17 15.61 -2.97
C ALA A 127 -4.89 16.06 -2.23
N GLU A 128 -4.66 15.53 -1.03
CA GLU A 128 -3.44 15.78 -0.26
C GLU A 128 -2.18 15.24 -0.96
N LEU A 129 -2.26 14.03 -1.53
CA LEU A 129 -1.16 13.47 -2.32
C LEU A 129 -0.83 14.35 -3.53
N ARG A 130 -1.84 14.88 -4.21
CA ARG A 130 -1.63 15.86 -5.28
C ARG A 130 -0.94 17.13 -4.81
N ARG A 131 -1.27 17.59 -3.60
CA ARG A 131 -0.67 18.79 -2.99
C ARG A 131 0.79 18.57 -2.62
N VAL A 132 1.10 17.46 -1.95
CA VAL A 132 2.44 17.21 -1.41
C VAL A 132 3.43 16.66 -2.45
N LEU A 133 2.94 16.10 -3.55
CA LEU A 133 3.77 15.65 -4.66
C LEU A 133 4.17 16.82 -5.55
N ARG A 134 5.42 16.81 -6.02
CA ARG A 134 5.92 17.77 -7.00
C ARG A 134 5.18 17.65 -8.33
N PRO A 135 5.12 18.72 -9.14
CA PRO A 135 4.71 18.61 -10.53
C PRO A 135 5.53 17.56 -11.27
N GLY A 136 4.86 16.65 -11.98
CA GLY A 136 5.50 15.47 -12.61
C GLY A 136 5.92 14.37 -11.62
N GLY A 137 5.60 14.51 -10.35
CA GLY A 137 5.79 13.48 -9.34
C GLY A 137 4.88 12.26 -9.56
N TRP A 138 5.17 11.17 -8.89
CA TRP A 138 4.45 9.91 -9.08
C TRP A 138 3.85 9.38 -7.76
N LEU A 139 2.73 8.67 -7.90
CA LEU A 139 2.14 7.83 -6.88
C LEU A 139 2.12 6.38 -7.38
N VAL A 140 2.78 5.48 -6.68
CA VAL A 140 2.61 4.04 -6.87
C VAL A 140 1.67 3.52 -5.79
N LEU A 141 0.59 2.88 -6.22
CA LEU A 141 -0.44 2.37 -5.35
C LEU A 141 -0.68 0.90 -5.67
N SER A 142 -0.80 0.05 -4.65
CA SER A 142 -1.33 -1.29 -4.80
C SER A 142 -2.51 -1.54 -3.87
N THR A 143 -3.41 -2.41 -4.31
CA THR A 143 -4.62 -2.80 -3.57
C THR A 143 -5.00 -4.23 -3.91
N THR A 144 -5.95 -4.80 -3.17
CA THR A 144 -6.55 -6.08 -3.52
C THR A 144 -7.18 -6.01 -4.92
N HIS A 145 -7.11 -7.09 -5.68
CA HIS A 145 -7.65 -7.10 -7.03
C HIS A 145 -9.17 -7.29 -6.99
N PRO A 146 -9.97 -6.44 -7.68
CA PRO A 146 -11.43 -6.54 -7.66
C PRO A 146 -11.97 -7.94 -8.01
N THR A 147 -11.37 -8.60 -9.00
CA THR A 147 -11.75 -9.97 -9.38
C THR A 147 -11.43 -10.98 -8.28
N ALA A 148 -10.26 -10.84 -7.61
CA ALA A 148 -9.91 -11.72 -6.48
C ALA A 148 -10.88 -11.55 -5.32
N GLU A 149 -11.27 -10.32 -5.01
CA GLU A 149 -12.27 -10.00 -3.99
C GLU A 149 -13.63 -10.62 -4.32
N TRP A 150 -14.05 -10.49 -5.58
CA TRP A 150 -15.29 -11.12 -6.03
C TRP A 150 -15.25 -12.65 -5.92
N LEU A 151 -14.19 -13.29 -6.37
CA LEU A 151 -14.02 -14.75 -6.30
C LEU A 151 -13.97 -15.23 -4.85
N HIS A 152 -13.36 -14.46 -3.95
CA HIS A 152 -13.21 -14.82 -2.54
C HIS A 152 -14.50 -14.65 -1.73
N HIS A 153 -15.18 -13.53 -1.90
CA HIS A 153 -16.36 -13.17 -1.09
C HIS A 153 -17.68 -13.55 -1.77
N GLY A 154 -17.69 -13.82 -3.08
CA GLY A 154 -18.92 -14.03 -3.84
C GLY A 154 -19.76 -12.75 -3.98
N GLY A 155 -21.06 -12.89 -4.19
CA GLY A 155 -21.96 -11.77 -4.40
C GLY A 155 -21.82 -11.14 -5.78
N SER A 156 -22.00 -9.83 -5.88
CA SER A 156 -21.82 -9.07 -7.11
C SER A 156 -20.37 -8.57 -7.24
N ASN A 157 -19.81 -8.61 -8.46
CA ASN A 157 -18.54 -7.95 -8.77
C ASN A 157 -18.63 -6.42 -8.68
N PHE A 158 -19.86 -5.88 -8.62
CA PHE A 158 -20.11 -4.44 -8.52
C PHE A 158 -20.36 -3.98 -7.08
N ASP A 159 -20.21 -4.87 -6.08
CA ASP A 159 -20.31 -4.51 -4.67
C ASP A 159 -19.03 -3.76 -4.23
N ASP A 160 -19.22 -2.65 -3.53
CA ASP A 160 -18.18 -1.82 -2.91
C ASP A 160 -18.26 -1.83 -1.37
N ALA A 161 -18.83 -2.88 -0.81
CA ALA A 161 -19.08 -3.01 0.61
C ALA A 161 -17.79 -3.12 1.45
N TRP A 162 -17.87 -2.63 2.68
CA TRP A 162 -16.87 -2.95 3.72
C TRP A 162 -17.02 -4.40 4.15
N VAL A 163 -15.90 -5.10 4.27
CA VAL A 163 -15.83 -6.50 4.68
C VAL A 163 -14.91 -6.68 5.88
N ASP A 164 -15.27 -7.61 6.73
CA ASP A 164 -14.46 -8.06 7.85
C ASP A 164 -13.86 -9.43 7.50
N ALA A 165 -12.59 -9.45 7.14
CA ALA A 165 -11.88 -10.66 6.78
C ALA A 165 -11.17 -11.26 8.00
N ARG A 166 -11.44 -12.55 8.27
CA ARG A 166 -10.75 -13.30 9.33
C ARG A 166 -9.35 -13.68 8.86
N LEU A 167 -8.38 -13.48 9.75
CA LEU A 167 -7.02 -13.97 9.55
C LEU A 167 -6.91 -15.47 9.92
N PRO A 168 -5.77 -16.12 9.60
CA PRO A 168 -5.51 -17.49 10.06
C PRO A 168 -5.64 -17.65 11.58
N ASP A 169 -5.32 -16.64 12.37
CA ASP A 169 -5.75 -16.53 13.77
C ASP A 169 -7.21 -16.03 13.79
N PRO A 170 -8.20 -16.88 14.14
CA PRO A 170 -9.62 -16.55 14.03
C PRO A 170 -10.08 -15.47 15.04
N SER A 171 -9.23 -15.13 16.01
CA SER A 171 -9.48 -14.03 16.96
C SER A 171 -9.10 -12.65 16.37
N LEU A 172 -8.48 -12.63 15.20
CA LEU A 172 -8.05 -11.42 14.52
C LEU A 172 -8.85 -11.21 13.24
N THR A 173 -9.31 -9.99 13.04
CA THR A 173 -10.09 -9.56 11.89
C THR A 173 -9.48 -8.29 11.33
N ILE A 174 -9.45 -8.18 10.03
CA ILE A 174 -9.10 -6.94 9.31
C ILE A 174 -10.34 -6.42 8.61
N ARG A 175 -10.50 -5.10 8.60
CA ARG A 175 -11.60 -4.43 7.92
C ARG A 175 -11.07 -3.63 6.75
N TYR A 176 -11.67 -3.84 5.58
CA TYR A 176 -11.33 -3.10 4.37
C TYR A 176 -12.54 -3.00 3.44
N GLN A 177 -12.46 -2.08 2.48
CA GLN A 177 -13.52 -1.92 1.50
C GLN A 177 -13.17 -2.69 0.21
N ARG A 178 -14.12 -3.49 -0.26
CA ARG A 178 -14.07 -4.00 -1.64
C ARG A 178 -14.31 -2.83 -2.57
N LEU A 179 -13.49 -2.69 -3.59
CA LEU A 179 -13.60 -1.62 -4.57
C LEU A 179 -13.67 -2.23 -5.96
N THR A 180 -14.57 -1.76 -6.79
CA THR A 180 -14.62 -2.16 -8.19
C THR A 180 -13.47 -1.52 -8.97
N LEU A 181 -13.11 -2.11 -10.11
CA LEU A 181 -12.09 -1.50 -10.98
C LEU A 181 -12.52 -0.12 -11.47
N GLU A 182 -13.83 0.05 -11.75
CA GLU A 182 -14.41 1.33 -12.14
C GLU A 182 -14.26 2.38 -11.04
N ALA A 183 -14.57 2.03 -9.78
CA ALA A 183 -14.42 2.93 -8.64
C ALA A 183 -12.96 3.34 -8.43
N LEU A 184 -12.02 2.38 -8.46
CA LEU A 184 -10.59 2.65 -8.32
C LEU A 184 -10.08 3.62 -9.38
N LEU A 185 -10.31 3.31 -10.66
CA LEU A 185 -9.87 4.17 -11.77
C LEU A 185 -10.58 5.52 -11.73
N GLY A 186 -11.89 5.52 -11.44
CA GLY A 186 -12.70 6.74 -11.35
C GLY A 186 -12.20 7.68 -10.27
N GLU A 187 -11.90 7.18 -9.06
CA GLU A 187 -11.37 7.99 -7.96
C GLU A 187 -10.01 8.61 -8.32
N TRP A 188 -9.09 7.82 -8.88
CA TRP A 188 -7.74 8.31 -9.21
C TRP A 188 -7.75 9.35 -10.32
N LEU A 189 -8.53 9.11 -11.38
CA LEU A 189 -8.64 10.05 -12.52
C LEU A 189 -9.40 11.32 -12.13
N ALA A 190 -10.48 11.19 -11.35
CA ALA A 190 -11.24 12.35 -10.85
C ALA A 190 -10.40 13.24 -9.93
N ALA A 191 -9.46 12.66 -9.16
CA ALA A 191 -8.49 13.40 -8.38
C ALA A 191 -7.45 14.14 -9.24
N GLY A 192 -7.44 13.94 -10.56
CA GLY A 192 -6.55 14.62 -11.51
C GLY A 192 -5.18 13.95 -11.67
N PHE A 193 -5.05 12.68 -11.30
CA PHE A 193 -3.88 11.89 -11.68
C PHE A 193 -4.03 11.37 -13.11
N THR A 194 -2.90 11.10 -13.75
CA THR A 194 -2.84 10.41 -15.05
C THR A 194 -2.32 9.00 -14.83
N LEU A 195 -3.00 8.00 -15.34
CA LEU A 195 -2.53 6.61 -15.31
C LEU A 195 -1.35 6.44 -16.25
N ASP A 196 -0.18 6.13 -15.70
CA ASP A 196 1.05 5.82 -16.46
C ASP A 196 1.15 4.30 -16.73
N ARG A 197 0.99 3.50 -15.67
CA ARG A 197 1.06 2.04 -15.76
C ARG A 197 0.04 1.38 -14.86
N LEU A 198 -0.46 0.23 -15.31
CA LEU A 198 -1.28 -0.69 -14.53
C LEU A 198 -0.66 -2.09 -14.68
N VAL A 199 -0.50 -2.79 -13.55
CA VAL A 199 0.07 -4.13 -13.49
C VAL A 199 -0.81 -5.00 -12.59
N GLU A 200 -1.02 -6.22 -13.01
CA GLU A 200 -1.52 -7.31 -12.18
C GLU A 200 -0.30 -8.11 -11.69
N PRO A 201 0.15 -7.90 -10.44
CA PRO A 201 1.37 -8.51 -9.91
C PRO A 201 1.34 -10.04 -10.00
N ARG A 202 2.45 -10.62 -10.47
CA ARG A 202 2.66 -12.07 -10.51
C ARG A 202 3.77 -12.46 -9.56
N PRO A 203 3.75 -13.69 -9.03
CA PRO A 203 4.75 -14.12 -8.07
C PRO A 203 6.13 -14.21 -8.71
N LEU A 204 7.16 -13.88 -7.94
CA LEU A 204 8.54 -14.13 -8.32
C LEU A 204 8.78 -15.64 -8.47
N PRO A 205 9.63 -16.08 -9.43
CA PRO A 205 9.96 -17.51 -9.62
C PRO A 205 10.46 -18.20 -8.35
N GLN A 206 11.15 -17.47 -7.47
CA GLN A 206 11.67 -17.99 -6.19
C GLN A 206 10.57 -18.49 -5.24
N LEU A 207 9.34 -18.02 -5.40
CA LEU A 207 8.22 -18.55 -4.61
C LEU A 207 7.98 -20.03 -4.86
N ARG A 208 8.29 -20.54 -6.08
CA ARG A 208 8.14 -21.95 -6.41
C ARG A 208 8.96 -22.84 -5.49
N ASP A 209 10.16 -22.40 -5.12
CA ASP A 209 11.07 -23.16 -4.26
C ASP A 209 10.60 -23.19 -2.80
N VAL A 210 9.76 -22.23 -2.40
CA VAL A 210 9.25 -22.07 -1.03
C VAL A 210 7.84 -22.68 -0.87
N ASP A 211 6.96 -22.42 -1.84
CA ASP A 211 5.55 -22.85 -1.86
C ASP A 211 5.08 -22.96 -3.33
N GLU A 212 5.29 -24.14 -3.93
CA GLU A 212 4.95 -24.39 -5.32
C GLU A 212 3.44 -24.23 -5.58
N ALA A 213 2.60 -24.77 -4.69
CA ALA A 213 1.14 -24.68 -4.85
C ALA A 213 0.67 -23.22 -4.84
N ARG A 214 1.26 -22.40 -3.99
CA ARG A 214 0.97 -20.96 -3.92
C ARG A 214 1.50 -20.23 -5.16
N TYR A 215 2.69 -20.58 -5.63
CA TYR A 215 3.24 -20.03 -6.87
C TYR A 215 2.30 -20.33 -8.06
N GLU A 216 1.84 -21.55 -8.23
CA GLU A 216 0.94 -21.92 -9.32
C GLU A 216 -0.38 -21.14 -9.24
N LYS A 217 -0.99 -21.07 -8.05
CA LYS A 217 -2.22 -20.30 -7.84
C LYS A 217 -2.03 -18.82 -8.23
N LEU A 218 -1.02 -18.17 -7.67
CA LEU A 218 -0.77 -16.74 -7.90
C LEU A 218 -0.29 -16.43 -9.34
N SER A 219 0.18 -17.44 -10.07
CA SER A 219 0.53 -17.31 -11.50
C SER A 219 -0.70 -17.32 -12.41
N GLN A 220 -1.83 -17.84 -11.95
CA GLN A 220 -3.05 -18.02 -12.74
C GLN A 220 -4.19 -17.09 -12.30
N GLU A 221 -4.23 -16.73 -11.03
CA GLU A 221 -5.30 -15.93 -10.45
C GLU A 221 -4.73 -14.57 -9.98
N PRO A 222 -5.33 -13.43 -10.37
CA PRO A 222 -4.90 -12.13 -9.87
C PRO A 222 -5.19 -12.02 -8.38
N SER A 223 -4.27 -11.46 -7.61
CA SER A 223 -4.45 -11.17 -6.18
C SER A 223 -4.42 -9.69 -5.88
N PHE A 224 -3.64 -8.95 -6.64
CA PHE A 224 -3.42 -7.52 -6.46
C PHE A 224 -3.52 -6.78 -7.77
N LEU A 225 -3.87 -5.51 -7.66
CA LEU A 225 -3.76 -4.51 -8.70
C LEU A 225 -2.75 -3.47 -8.24
N ALA A 226 -1.76 -3.17 -9.07
CA ALA A 226 -0.78 -2.12 -8.82
C ALA A 226 -0.75 -1.11 -9.96
N VAL A 227 -0.65 0.18 -9.61
CA VAL A 227 -0.65 1.25 -10.61
C VAL A 227 0.46 2.26 -10.32
N ARG A 228 0.95 2.89 -11.38
CA ARG A 228 1.72 4.13 -11.32
C ARG A 228 0.86 5.25 -11.87
N LEU A 229 0.69 6.28 -11.08
CA LEU A 229 -0.06 7.49 -11.40
C LEU A 229 0.90 8.67 -11.41
N LEU A 230 0.68 9.63 -12.29
CA LEU A 230 1.50 10.85 -12.39
C LEU A 230 0.66 12.07 -12.03
N THR A 231 1.29 13.02 -11.33
CA THR A 231 0.77 14.39 -11.25
C THR A 231 1.04 15.12 -12.56
N SER A 232 0.17 16.06 -12.96
CA SER A 232 0.41 16.87 -14.15
C SER A 232 1.76 17.60 -14.03
N ALA A 233 2.57 17.53 -15.08
CA ALA A 233 3.67 18.45 -15.27
C ALA A 233 3.07 19.83 -15.58
N ARG A 234 3.39 20.84 -14.77
CA ARG A 234 3.03 22.21 -15.11
C ARG A 234 3.96 22.73 -16.19
#